data_6b9702aba71ab3199e98de3096152a6b
#
_entry.id   6b9702aba71ab3199e98de3096152a6b
#
_cell.length_a   1.000
_cell.length_b   1.000
_cell.length_c   1.000
_cell.angle_alpha   90.00
_cell.angle_beta   90.00
_cell.angle_gamma   90.00
#
_symmetry.space_group_name_H-M   'P 1'
#
loop_
_entity.id
_entity.type
_entity.pdbx_description
1 polymer ?
#
loop_
_entity_poly.entity_id
_entity_poly.type
_entity_poly.pdbx_seq_one_letter_code
_entity_poly.pdbx_strand_id
1 'polypeptide(L)'
;MTGRIFTADHHVYDLPPLLSWNVRHTGTVPCDSWSVTAVYQPEMLTVLRMAAGFAAIENGMTQLRGIVDEYTVELGSRGMTVTLSGRGYAARLLDNESRPVTYEQVTLRELIRCHAEPYGISCGAAADLRPTVPYTAGAGISQWKVISEFCRTYGGFLPRFAKTGELLATPEQDSGKRIILDSGSPVLNCRIREDHYGVLTEARVIDKRQNVSYSVKNPEMIAKGGQCRRVIYTPGRSTWDAMRYTGEYQIQQSKKEEQAVTVTLPGSFGAFPGDRVTVRLEKLGLTGNYRVAETENRFSAREGAVMIWTLKECG
;
A
#
# COMPACT_ATOMS: atom_id res chain seq x y z
N MET A 1 17.65 -10.59 -8.84
CA MET A 1 16.22 -11.02 -8.79
C MET A 1 15.94 -11.95 -9.96
N THR A 2 15.14 -13.00 -9.75
CA THR A 2 14.60 -13.86 -10.81
C THR A 2 13.08 -13.71 -10.85
N GLY A 3 12.49 -13.90 -12.03
CA GLY A 3 11.05 -13.87 -12.25
C GLY A 3 10.51 -15.26 -12.54
N ARG A 4 9.33 -15.58 -12.02
CA ARG A 4 8.63 -16.84 -12.22
C ARG A 4 7.19 -16.58 -12.62
N ILE A 5 6.73 -17.22 -13.68
CA ILE A 5 5.34 -17.18 -14.16
C ILE A 5 4.60 -18.42 -13.67
N PHE A 6 3.35 -18.23 -13.29
CA PHE A 6 2.38 -19.29 -13.01
C PHE A 6 1.29 -19.20 -14.06
N THR A 7 1.07 -20.27 -14.79
CA THR A 7 0.03 -20.34 -15.84
C THR A 7 -1.32 -20.73 -15.23
N ALA A 8 -2.39 -20.47 -15.97
CA ALA A 8 -3.75 -20.78 -15.54
C ALA A 8 -4.00 -22.30 -15.34
N ASP A 9 -3.23 -23.14 -16.02
CA ASP A 9 -3.22 -24.59 -15.87
C ASP A 9 -2.20 -25.11 -14.84
N HIS A 10 -1.74 -24.21 -13.95
CA HIS A 10 -0.86 -24.50 -12.83
C HIS A 10 0.59 -24.91 -13.17
N HIS A 11 1.04 -24.72 -14.40
CA HIS A 11 2.47 -24.89 -14.71
C HIS A 11 3.29 -23.72 -14.22
N VAL A 12 4.55 -23.99 -13.97
CA VAL A 12 5.52 -23.02 -13.45
C VAL A 12 6.64 -22.85 -14.47
N TYR A 13 6.94 -21.61 -14.82
CA TYR A 13 7.98 -21.27 -15.78
C TYR A 13 8.90 -20.20 -15.20
N ASP A 14 10.20 -20.51 -15.11
CA ASP A 14 11.22 -19.54 -14.72
C ASP A 14 11.61 -18.68 -15.93
N LEU A 15 11.52 -17.36 -15.79
CA LEU A 15 11.92 -16.43 -16.84
C LEU A 15 13.44 -16.48 -17.06
N PRO A 16 13.89 -16.22 -18.31
CA PRO A 16 15.30 -15.98 -18.59
C PRO A 16 15.87 -14.85 -17.70
N PRO A 17 17.21 -14.71 -17.61
CA PRO A 17 17.81 -13.58 -16.90
C PRO A 17 17.18 -12.26 -17.26
N LEU A 18 16.78 -11.48 -16.26
CA LEU A 18 16.07 -10.24 -16.46
C LEU A 18 17.03 -9.12 -16.89
N LEU A 19 16.67 -8.41 -17.94
CA LEU A 19 17.39 -7.23 -18.45
C LEU A 19 17.11 -5.98 -17.62
N SER A 20 15.86 -5.85 -17.16
CA SER A 20 15.41 -4.81 -16.25
C SER A 20 14.21 -5.29 -15.44
N TRP A 21 13.98 -4.66 -14.31
CA TRP A 21 12.80 -4.90 -13.49
C TRP A 21 12.47 -3.71 -12.59
N ASN A 22 11.21 -3.58 -12.26
CA ASN A 22 10.69 -2.65 -11.27
C ASN A 22 9.64 -3.39 -10.41
N VAL A 23 9.77 -3.31 -9.09
CA VAL A 23 8.84 -3.86 -8.12
C VAL A 23 8.51 -2.79 -7.09
N ARG A 24 7.24 -2.40 -7.00
CA ARG A 24 6.77 -1.38 -6.08
C ARG A 24 5.79 -1.97 -5.08
N HIS A 25 5.99 -1.67 -3.80
CA HIS A 25 5.07 -2.01 -2.73
C HIS A 25 4.50 -0.73 -2.11
N THR A 26 3.19 -0.73 -1.95
CA THR A 26 2.42 0.41 -1.42
C THR A 26 1.73 -0.03 -0.12
N GLY A 27 2.17 0.41 1.03
CA GLY A 27 1.76 -0.13 2.34
C GLY A 27 0.25 -0.12 2.61
N THR A 28 -0.38 1.05 2.62
CA THR A 28 -1.80 1.20 3.00
C THR A 28 -2.77 1.19 1.83
N VAL A 29 -2.26 1.39 0.62
CA VAL A 29 -3.05 1.31 -0.60
C VAL A 29 -2.71 0.00 -1.28
N PRO A 30 -3.64 -0.90 -1.55
CA PRO A 30 -3.34 -2.23 -2.08
C PRO A 30 -3.09 -2.18 -3.60
N CYS A 31 -2.04 -1.48 -4.00
CA CYS A 31 -1.70 -1.22 -5.40
C CYS A 31 -0.25 -1.62 -5.73
N ASP A 32 0.26 -2.69 -5.10
CA ASP A 32 1.57 -3.22 -5.48
C ASP A 32 1.61 -3.49 -6.97
N SER A 33 2.72 -3.15 -7.60
CA SER A 33 2.91 -3.30 -9.04
C SER A 33 4.29 -3.83 -9.36
N TRP A 34 4.41 -4.46 -10.52
CA TRP A 34 5.67 -4.99 -10.99
C TRP A 34 5.75 -4.92 -12.53
N SER A 35 6.98 -4.84 -13.01
CA SER A 35 7.31 -4.96 -14.43
C SER A 35 8.67 -5.60 -14.58
N VAL A 36 8.83 -6.51 -15.53
CA VAL A 36 10.09 -7.19 -15.83
C VAL A 36 10.30 -7.26 -17.32
N THR A 37 11.54 -7.10 -17.77
CA THR A 37 11.92 -7.29 -19.18
C THR A 37 12.98 -8.37 -19.28
N ALA A 38 12.81 -9.31 -20.19
CA ALA A 38 13.74 -10.40 -20.47
C ALA A 38 13.96 -10.55 -21.97
N VAL A 39 14.94 -11.35 -22.36
CA VAL A 39 15.12 -11.77 -23.76
C VAL A 39 13.95 -12.68 -24.12
N TYR A 40 13.28 -12.38 -25.22
CA TYR A 40 12.20 -13.21 -25.74
C TYR A 40 12.75 -14.45 -26.44
N GLN A 41 12.14 -15.57 -26.17
CA GLN A 41 12.37 -16.84 -26.85
C GLN A 41 11.03 -17.33 -27.43
N PRO A 42 11.00 -17.83 -28.71
CA PRO A 42 9.73 -18.22 -29.35
C PRO A 42 8.88 -19.21 -28.55
N GLU A 43 9.54 -20.10 -27.77
CA GLU A 43 8.89 -21.11 -26.92
C GLU A 43 8.05 -20.46 -25.78
N MET A 44 8.39 -19.25 -25.41
CA MET A 44 7.67 -18.52 -24.36
C MET A 44 6.25 -18.15 -24.76
N LEU A 45 5.93 -18.06 -26.04
CA LEU A 45 4.64 -17.54 -26.49
C LEU A 45 3.44 -18.33 -25.91
N THR A 46 3.56 -19.65 -25.85
CA THR A 46 2.52 -20.50 -25.26
C THR A 46 2.33 -20.23 -23.76
N VAL A 47 3.45 -20.10 -23.05
CA VAL A 47 3.44 -19.77 -21.61
C VAL A 47 2.85 -18.37 -21.38
N LEU A 48 3.25 -17.37 -22.18
CA LEU A 48 2.78 -15.99 -22.05
C LEU A 48 1.26 -15.87 -22.24
N ARG A 49 0.70 -16.61 -23.20
CA ARG A 49 -0.76 -16.65 -23.42
C ARG A 49 -1.55 -17.23 -22.25
N MET A 50 -0.92 -18.08 -21.46
CA MET A 50 -1.53 -18.73 -20.29
C MET A 50 -1.07 -18.10 -18.97
N ALA A 51 -0.23 -17.05 -19.02
CA ALA A 51 0.33 -16.43 -17.82
C ALA A 51 -0.78 -15.77 -16.98
N ALA A 52 -0.93 -16.24 -15.75
CA ALA A 52 -1.94 -15.75 -14.80
C ALA A 52 -1.33 -15.14 -13.55
N GLY A 53 -0.17 -15.64 -13.12
CA GLY A 53 0.50 -15.17 -11.92
C GLY A 53 1.99 -14.96 -12.12
N PHE A 54 2.58 -14.16 -11.23
CA PHE A 54 4.00 -13.84 -11.22
C PHE A 54 4.56 -13.88 -9.80
N ALA A 55 5.82 -14.27 -9.67
CA ALA A 55 6.59 -14.09 -8.45
C ALA A 55 7.96 -13.49 -8.75
N ALA A 56 8.32 -12.46 -8.00
CA ALA A 56 9.67 -11.93 -7.90
C ALA A 56 10.41 -12.64 -6.78
N ILE A 57 11.58 -13.21 -7.08
CA ILE A 57 12.36 -13.99 -6.11
C ILE A 57 13.77 -13.41 -6.03
N GLU A 58 14.24 -13.12 -4.82
CA GLU A 58 15.58 -12.63 -4.53
C GLU A 58 16.19 -13.45 -3.40
N ASN A 59 17.38 -14.00 -3.63
CA ASN A 59 18.06 -14.85 -2.64
C ASN A 59 17.20 -16.01 -2.09
N GLY A 60 16.40 -16.64 -2.96
CA GLY A 60 15.49 -17.71 -2.60
C GLY A 60 14.21 -17.29 -1.87
N MET A 61 14.04 -16.00 -1.57
CA MET A 61 12.86 -15.46 -0.90
C MET A 61 11.93 -14.74 -1.87
N THR A 62 10.63 -14.98 -1.76
CA THR A 62 9.61 -14.25 -2.50
C THR A 62 9.60 -12.80 -2.04
N GLN A 63 9.77 -11.86 -2.97
CA GLN A 63 9.70 -10.43 -2.72
C GLN A 63 8.35 -9.84 -3.13
N LEU A 64 7.72 -10.38 -4.17
CA LEU A 64 6.37 -10.04 -4.58
C LEU A 64 5.70 -11.26 -5.18
N ARG A 65 4.40 -11.40 -4.93
CA ARG A 65 3.51 -12.30 -5.64
C ARG A 65 2.30 -11.54 -6.16
N GLY A 66 1.98 -11.72 -7.45
CA GLY A 66 0.93 -10.95 -8.08
C GLY A 66 0.33 -11.64 -9.29
N ILE A 67 -0.51 -10.91 -10.01
CA ILE A 67 -1.13 -11.31 -11.27
C ILE A 67 -0.36 -10.71 -12.44
N VAL A 68 -0.46 -11.36 -13.61
CA VAL A 68 0.00 -10.81 -14.89
C VAL A 68 -1.18 -10.08 -15.52
N ASP A 69 -1.02 -8.78 -15.74
CA ASP A 69 -2.04 -7.97 -16.43
C ASP A 69 -1.74 -7.87 -17.93
N GLU A 70 -0.45 -7.78 -18.30
CA GLU A 70 -0.04 -7.54 -19.69
C GLU A 70 1.31 -8.19 -20.00
N TYR A 71 1.50 -8.58 -21.24
CA TYR A 71 2.82 -8.81 -21.80
C TYR A 71 2.93 -8.16 -23.20
N THR A 72 4.13 -7.66 -23.51
CA THR A 72 4.48 -7.10 -24.81
C THR A 72 5.74 -7.77 -25.33
N VAL A 73 5.70 -8.24 -26.58
CA VAL A 73 6.89 -8.74 -27.29
C VAL A 73 7.31 -7.68 -28.30
N GLU A 74 8.56 -7.28 -28.25
CA GLU A 74 9.11 -6.24 -29.10
C GLU A 74 10.34 -6.72 -29.86
N LEU A 75 10.39 -6.46 -31.19
CA LEU A 75 11.58 -6.64 -32.01
C LEU A 75 12.27 -5.30 -32.19
N GLY A 76 13.40 -5.12 -31.56
CA GLY A 76 14.23 -3.92 -31.65
C GLY A 76 15.57 -4.17 -32.31
N SER A 77 16.38 -3.12 -32.45
CA SER A 77 17.73 -3.20 -33.08
C SER A 77 18.69 -4.12 -32.32
N ARG A 78 18.39 -4.46 -31.04
CA ARG A 78 19.21 -5.33 -30.17
C ARG A 78 18.65 -6.73 -29.99
N GLY A 79 17.65 -7.10 -30.80
CA GLY A 79 16.97 -8.40 -30.71
C GLY A 79 15.54 -8.31 -30.19
N MET A 80 14.97 -9.45 -29.85
CA MET A 80 13.61 -9.57 -29.36
C MET A 80 13.60 -9.57 -27.81
N THR A 81 12.70 -8.78 -27.25
CA THR A 81 12.48 -8.71 -25.82
C THR A 81 11.03 -8.98 -25.48
N VAL A 82 10.77 -9.44 -24.27
CA VAL A 82 9.44 -9.52 -23.69
C VAL A 82 9.42 -8.70 -22.41
N THR A 83 8.42 -7.85 -22.30
CA THR A 83 8.10 -7.12 -21.07
C THR A 83 6.79 -7.65 -20.53
N LEU A 84 6.79 -8.06 -19.26
CA LEU A 84 5.59 -8.43 -18.54
C LEU A 84 5.36 -7.41 -17.44
N SER A 85 4.10 -7.12 -17.17
CA SER A 85 3.70 -6.24 -16.06
C SER A 85 2.42 -6.72 -15.40
N GLY A 86 2.22 -6.25 -14.18
CA GLY A 86 1.02 -6.58 -13.43
C GLY A 86 1.01 -5.99 -12.04
N ARG A 87 0.03 -6.43 -11.27
CA ARG A 87 -0.27 -5.93 -9.93
C ARG A 87 -0.11 -7.04 -8.88
N GLY A 88 -0.04 -6.66 -7.61
CA GLY A 88 -0.12 -7.58 -6.48
C GLY A 88 -1.49 -8.29 -6.40
N TYR A 89 -1.59 -9.33 -5.58
CA TYR A 89 -2.83 -10.12 -5.45
C TYR A 89 -4.05 -9.32 -4.95
N ALA A 90 -3.84 -8.17 -4.32
CA ALA A 90 -4.92 -7.26 -3.98
C ALA A 90 -5.80 -6.86 -5.17
N ALA A 91 -5.24 -6.86 -6.39
CA ALA A 91 -5.99 -6.59 -7.63
C ALA A 91 -7.22 -7.49 -7.77
N ARG A 92 -7.12 -8.76 -7.36
CA ARG A 92 -8.25 -9.70 -7.42
C ARG A 92 -9.43 -9.27 -6.53
N LEU A 93 -9.18 -8.58 -5.44
CA LEU A 93 -10.22 -8.05 -4.57
C LEU A 93 -10.71 -6.66 -5.00
N LEU A 94 -9.87 -5.90 -5.69
CA LEU A 94 -10.22 -4.57 -6.19
C LEU A 94 -11.11 -4.66 -7.44
N ASP A 95 -10.79 -5.57 -8.34
CA ASP A 95 -11.45 -5.72 -9.64
C ASP A 95 -12.77 -6.50 -9.54
N ASN A 96 -13.07 -7.13 -8.40
CA ASN A 96 -14.27 -7.91 -8.20
C ASN A 96 -15.24 -7.22 -7.24
N GLU A 97 -16.45 -6.96 -7.70
CA GLU A 97 -17.52 -6.38 -6.90
C GLU A 97 -18.18 -7.42 -6.01
N SER A 98 -18.56 -6.98 -4.81
CA SER A 98 -19.36 -7.78 -3.88
C SER A 98 -20.83 -7.78 -4.27
N ARG A 99 -21.49 -8.92 -4.09
CA ARG A 99 -22.96 -8.95 -4.08
C ARG A 99 -23.46 -8.25 -2.82
N PRO A 100 -24.57 -7.50 -2.89
CA PRO A 100 -25.17 -6.92 -1.69
C PRO A 100 -25.55 -8.03 -0.70
N VAL A 101 -25.09 -7.88 0.53
CA VAL A 101 -25.38 -8.84 1.60
C VAL A 101 -25.39 -8.15 2.95
N THR A 102 -26.32 -8.54 3.82
CA THR A 102 -26.33 -8.13 5.23
C THR A 102 -26.04 -9.36 6.09
N TYR A 103 -25.03 -9.25 6.92
CA TYR A 103 -24.68 -10.23 7.94
C TYR A 103 -25.25 -9.77 9.27
N GLU A 104 -26.14 -10.55 9.86
CA GLU A 104 -26.66 -10.24 11.21
C GLU A 104 -25.57 -10.29 12.27
N GLN A 105 -24.68 -11.27 12.15
CA GLN A 105 -23.46 -11.41 12.93
C GLN A 105 -22.39 -12.04 12.04
N VAL A 106 -21.20 -11.47 12.01
CA VAL A 106 -20.08 -12.00 11.22
C VAL A 106 -18.76 -11.68 11.91
N THR A 107 -17.86 -12.62 11.95
CA THR A 107 -16.48 -12.43 12.37
C THR A 107 -15.63 -12.00 11.18
N LEU A 108 -14.50 -11.30 11.44
CA LEU A 108 -13.56 -10.96 10.39
C LEU A 108 -13.06 -12.18 9.61
N ARG A 109 -12.84 -13.31 10.30
CA ARG A 109 -12.37 -14.55 9.67
C ARG A 109 -13.42 -15.14 8.70
N GLU A 110 -14.69 -15.11 9.07
CA GLU A 110 -15.78 -15.52 8.18
C GLU A 110 -15.92 -14.58 6.98
N LEU A 111 -15.78 -13.27 7.22
CA LEU A 111 -15.83 -12.28 6.15
C LEU A 111 -14.70 -12.51 5.13
N ILE A 112 -13.47 -12.77 5.60
CA ILE A 112 -12.32 -13.10 4.73
C ILE A 112 -12.61 -14.38 3.94
N ARG A 113 -13.16 -15.41 4.58
CA ARG A 113 -13.54 -16.66 3.91
C ARG A 113 -14.55 -16.42 2.78
N CYS A 114 -15.50 -15.51 2.97
CA CYS A 114 -16.52 -15.22 1.96
C CYS A 114 -16.03 -14.29 0.85
N HIS A 115 -15.11 -13.36 1.15
CA HIS A 115 -14.74 -12.25 0.27
C HIS A 115 -13.32 -12.30 -0.28
N ALA A 116 -12.40 -13.12 0.28
CA ALA A 116 -11.02 -13.23 -0.20
C ALA A 116 -10.67 -14.64 -0.71
N GLU A 117 -11.01 -15.68 0.03
CA GLU A 117 -10.65 -17.06 -0.35
C GLU A 117 -11.22 -17.51 -1.70
N PRO A 118 -12.46 -17.14 -2.12
CA PRO A 118 -12.97 -17.49 -3.46
C PRO A 118 -12.13 -16.93 -4.61
N TYR A 119 -11.33 -15.91 -4.34
CA TYR A 119 -10.40 -15.29 -5.30
C TYR A 119 -8.96 -15.83 -5.19
N GLY A 120 -8.78 -16.94 -4.47
CA GLY A 120 -7.47 -17.58 -4.28
C GLY A 120 -6.52 -16.80 -3.38
N ILE A 121 -7.05 -15.98 -2.46
CA ILE A 121 -6.27 -15.22 -1.49
C ILE A 121 -6.36 -15.90 -0.14
N SER A 122 -5.22 -16.39 0.35
CA SER A 122 -5.10 -16.97 1.67
C SER A 122 -4.99 -15.88 2.75
N CYS A 123 -5.49 -16.19 3.94
CA CYS A 123 -5.34 -15.34 5.11
C CYS A 123 -4.11 -15.75 5.92
N GLY A 124 -3.08 -14.90 5.94
CA GLY A 124 -1.89 -15.10 6.75
C GLY A 124 -2.13 -14.80 8.23
N ALA A 125 -2.91 -13.76 8.53
CA ALA A 125 -3.29 -13.40 9.88
C ALA A 125 -4.59 -12.58 9.90
N ALA A 126 -5.44 -12.79 10.92
CA ALA A 126 -6.66 -12.02 11.15
C ALA A 126 -6.85 -11.70 12.63
N ALA A 127 -7.22 -10.46 12.95
CA ALA A 127 -7.62 -10.06 14.29
C ALA A 127 -8.95 -10.73 14.68
N ASP A 128 -9.15 -10.97 15.95
CA ASP A 128 -10.41 -11.52 16.47
C ASP A 128 -11.45 -10.40 16.62
N LEU A 129 -12.07 -10.02 15.50
CA LEU A 129 -13.16 -9.03 15.49
C LEU A 129 -14.50 -9.73 15.36
N ARG A 130 -15.38 -9.48 16.32
CA ARG A 130 -16.72 -10.08 16.45
C ARG A 130 -17.76 -9.04 16.83
N PRO A 131 -18.12 -8.12 15.90
CA PRO A 131 -19.13 -7.12 16.21
C PRO A 131 -20.50 -7.80 16.47
N THR A 132 -21.26 -7.21 17.38
CA THR A 132 -22.60 -7.67 17.74
C THR A 132 -23.71 -6.97 16.96
N VAL A 133 -23.33 -6.11 16.03
CA VAL A 133 -24.24 -5.34 15.19
C VAL A 133 -24.19 -5.88 13.76
N PRO A 134 -25.29 -5.79 13.00
CA PRO A 134 -25.29 -6.20 11.59
C PRO A 134 -24.27 -5.43 10.76
N TYR A 135 -23.64 -6.12 9.81
CA TYR A 135 -22.73 -5.54 8.84
C TYR A 135 -23.28 -5.71 7.42
N THR A 136 -23.40 -4.60 6.69
CA THR A 136 -23.95 -4.61 5.33
C THR A 136 -22.88 -4.25 4.31
N ALA A 137 -22.64 -5.16 3.36
CA ALA A 137 -21.92 -4.88 2.12
C ALA A 137 -22.93 -4.38 1.09
N GLY A 138 -22.77 -3.12 0.65
CA GLY A 138 -23.62 -2.49 -0.35
C GLY A 138 -23.38 -2.99 -1.77
N ALA A 139 -24.26 -2.61 -2.71
CA ALA A 139 -24.05 -2.85 -4.13
C ALA A 139 -22.90 -1.99 -4.69
N GLY A 140 -22.15 -2.52 -5.68
CA GLY A 140 -21.14 -1.77 -6.42
C GLY A 140 -19.87 -1.45 -5.61
N ILE A 141 -19.62 -2.16 -4.52
CA ILE A 141 -18.37 -2.05 -3.77
C ILE A 141 -17.48 -3.26 -4.03
N SER A 142 -16.17 -3.04 -4.10
CA SER A 142 -15.21 -4.13 -4.31
C SER A 142 -15.09 -5.04 -3.09
N GLN A 143 -14.68 -6.29 -3.30
CA GLN A 143 -14.39 -7.24 -2.23
C GLN A 143 -13.38 -6.67 -1.24
N TRP A 144 -12.37 -5.93 -1.75
CA TRP A 144 -11.43 -5.21 -0.91
C TRP A 144 -12.10 -4.22 0.02
N LYS A 145 -13.05 -3.42 -0.52
CA LYS A 145 -13.75 -2.40 0.27
C LYS A 145 -14.57 -3.03 1.39
N VAL A 146 -15.21 -4.17 1.16
CA VAL A 146 -15.94 -4.90 2.20
C VAL A 146 -15.01 -5.22 3.37
N ILE A 147 -13.87 -5.87 3.11
CA ILE A 147 -12.94 -6.29 4.16
C ILE A 147 -12.29 -5.08 4.84
N SER A 148 -11.84 -4.08 4.06
CA SER A 148 -11.12 -2.92 4.59
C SER A 148 -12.02 -2.01 5.43
N GLU A 149 -13.28 -1.82 5.04
CA GLU A 149 -14.25 -1.06 5.85
C GLU A 149 -14.61 -1.77 7.14
N PHE A 150 -14.74 -3.09 7.12
CA PHE A 150 -14.95 -3.87 8.32
C PHE A 150 -13.78 -3.74 9.30
N CYS A 151 -12.54 -3.94 8.83
CA CYS A 151 -11.34 -3.78 9.65
C CYS A 151 -11.23 -2.36 10.22
N ARG A 152 -11.50 -1.34 9.39
CA ARG A 152 -11.45 0.06 9.82
C ARG A 152 -12.51 0.37 10.87
N THR A 153 -13.75 -0.09 10.65
CA THR A 153 -14.89 0.26 11.51
C THR A 153 -14.80 -0.43 12.87
N TYR A 154 -14.45 -1.70 12.88
CA TYR A 154 -14.48 -2.51 14.11
C TYR A 154 -13.10 -2.76 14.73
N GLY A 155 -12.02 -2.59 13.97
CA GLY A 155 -10.65 -2.80 14.43
C GLY A 155 -9.78 -1.56 14.46
N GLY A 156 -10.18 -0.46 13.81
CA GLY A 156 -9.40 0.77 13.73
C GLY A 156 -8.12 0.66 12.87
N PHE A 157 -8.00 -0.37 12.03
CA PHE A 157 -6.84 -0.59 11.16
C PHE A 157 -7.27 -0.89 9.72
N LEU A 158 -6.30 -0.82 8.79
CA LEU A 158 -6.47 -1.28 7.41
C LEU A 158 -5.75 -2.61 7.20
N PRO A 159 -6.35 -3.57 6.47
CA PRO A 159 -5.67 -4.79 6.07
C PRO A 159 -4.58 -4.48 5.04
N ARG A 160 -3.61 -5.39 4.90
CA ARG A 160 -2.49 -5.27 3.98
C ARG A 160 -2.11 -6.63 3.40
N PHE A 161 -1.22 -6.64 2.42
CA PHE A 161 -0.71 -7.87 1.84
C PHE A 161 0.75 -8.13 2.23
N ALA A 162 1.08 -9.38 2.47
CA ALA A 162 2.45 -9.83 2.62
C ALA A 162 3.12 -9.95 1.23
N LYS A 163 4.45 -10.02 1.19
CA LYS A 163 5.23 -10.28 -0.04
C LYS A 163 4.82 -11.57 -0.74
N THR A 164 4.35 -12.53 0.02
CA THR A 164 3.86 -13.84 -0.44
C THR A 164 2.48 -13.80 -1.08
N GLY A 165 1.79 -12.65 -1.01
CA GLY A 165 0.43 -12.47 -1.53
C GLY A 165 -0.68 -12.85 -0.55
N GLU A 166 -0.35 -13.15 0.71
CA GLU A 166 -1.31 -13.44 1.77
C GLU A 166 -1.94 -12.15 2.31
N LEU A 167 -3.22 -12.21 2.64
CA LEU A 167 -3.92 -11.12 3.31
C LEU A 167 -3.58 -11.09 4.80
N LEU A 168 -3.13 -9.95 5.29
CA LEU A 168 -2.88 -9.67 6.70
C LEU A 168 -3.93 -8.69 7.21
N ALA A 169 -4.94 -9.21 7.89
CA ALA A 169 -6.06 -8.46 8.47
C ALA A 169 -5.87 -8.28 10.00
N THR A 170 -4.72 -7.72 10.37
CA THR A 170 -4.34 -7.38 11.75
C THR A 170 -3.83 -5.96 11.82
N PRO A 171 -3.88 -5.30 12.99
CA PRO A 171 -3.14 -4.06 13.19
C PRO A 171 -1.69 -4.20 12.73
N GLU A 172 -1.11 -3.12 12.25
CA GLU A 172 0.28 -3.15 11.80
C GLU A 172 1.19 -3.45 12.99
N GLN A 173 1.91 -4.57 12.92
CA GLN A 173 2.87 -4.94 13.93
C GLN A 173 4.25 -4.40 13.54
N ASP A 174 5.05 -4.08 14.55
CA ASP A 174 6.46 -3.78 14.35
C ASP A 174 7.14 -5.06 13.82
N SER A 175 7.74 -4.98 12.64
CA SER A 175 8.50 -6.11 12.06
C SER A 175 9.73 -6.52 12.90
N GLY A 176 10.07 -5.71 13.91
CA GLY A 176 11.29 -5.84 14.70
C GLY A 176 12.55 -5.41 13.93
N LYS A 177 12.44 -5.19 12.62
CA LYS A 177 13.53 -4.72 11.79
C LYS A 177 13.76 -3.24 12.03
N ARG A 178 14.94 -2.90 12.51
CA ARG A 178 15.39 -1.52 12.72
C ARG A 178 16.49 -1.20 11.72
N ILE A 179 16.23 -0.19 10.90
CA ILE A 179 17.15 0.31 9.89
C ILE A 179 17.66 1.67 10.39
N ILE A 180 18.96 1.91 10.28
CA ILE A 180 19.56 3.20 10.59
C ILE A 180 20.09 3.78 9.28
N LEU A 181 19.69 5.02 8.99
CA LEU A 181 20.21 5.82 7.90
C LEU A 181 20.98 7.01 8.52
N ASP A 182 22.27 7.01 8.39
CA ASP A 182 23.17 8.04 8.91
C ASP A 182 24.14 8.54 7.83
N SER A 183 25.12 9.36 8.24
CA SER A 183 26.12 9.90 7.34
C SER A 183 27.07 8.84 6.72
N GLY A 184 27.14 7.63 7.29
CA GLY A 184 27.89 6.49 6.76
C GLY A 184 27.09 5.60 5.82
N SER A 185 25.77 5.81 5.73
CA SER A 185 24.89 5.04 4.87
C SER A 185 25.08 5.42 3.39
N PRO A 186 25.06 4.46 2.44
CA PRO A 186 25.28 4.71 1.03
C PRO A 186 24.06 5.38 0.35
N VAL A 187 23.66 6.56 0.83
CA VAL A 187 22.55 7.33 0.29
C VAL A 187 22.95 7.94 -1.04
N LEU A 188 22.31 7.53 -2.14
CA LEU A 188 22.52 8.07 -3.48
C LEU A 188 21.77 9.39 -3.68
N ASN A 189 20.55 9.46 -3.13
CA ASN A 189 19.73 10.67 -3.16
C ASN A 189 18.79 10.69 -1.95
N CYS A 190 18.56 11.89 -1.42
CA CYS A 190 17.53 12.11 -0.41
C CYS A 190 16.75 13.38 -0.78
N ARG A 191 15.44 13.25 -0.86
CA ARG A 191 14.51 14.34 -1.19
C ARG A 191 13.51 14.49 -0.07
N ILE A 192 13.41 15.70 0.47
CA ILE A 192 12.35 16.10 1.38
C ILE A 192 11.33 16.89 0.57
N ARG A 193 10.07 16.49 0.63
CA ARG A 193 8.95 17.23 0.05
C ARG A 193 8.01 17.64 1.17
N GLU A 194 7.76 18.91 1.29
CA GLU A 194 6.65 19.45 2.06
C GLU A 194 5.55 19.91 1.11
N ASP A 195 4.34 19.45 1.32
CA ASP A 195 3.18 19.78 0.51
C ASP A 195 2.09 20.36 1.40
N HIS A 196 1.88 21.64 1.29
CA HIS A 196 0.88 22.37 2.09
C HIS A 196 -0.51 22.31 1.44
N TYR A 197 -0.62 21.77 0.22
CA TYR A 197 -1.90 21.64 -0.47
C TYR A 197 -2.81 20.65 0.25
N GLY A 198 -4.04 21.10 0.54
CA GLY A 198 -5.03 20.25 1.21
C GLY A 198 -4.84 20.06 2.72
N VAL A 199 -3.74 20.57 3.31
CA VAL A 199 -3.57 20.58 4.77
C VAL A 199 -4.55 21.56 5.39
N LEU A 200 -5.42 21.05 6.27
CA LEU A 200 -6.47 21.83 6.85
C LEU A 200 -5.95 22.80 7.92
N THR A 201 -6.35 24.06 7.83
CA THR A 201 -6.19 25.06 8.90
C THR A 201 -7.33 25.02 9.89
N GLU A 202 -8.53 24.58 9.45
CA GLU A 202 -9.72 24.48 10.28
C GLU A 202 -10.60 23.31 9.82
N ALA A 203 -11.04 22.49 10.74
CA ALA A 203 -12.11 21.53 10.57
C ALA A 203 -13.33 21.96 11.39
N ARG A 204 -14.40 22.41 10.72
CA ARG A 204 -15.65 22.82 11.37
C ARG A 204 -16.64 21.67 11.32
N VAL A 205 -16.96 21.13 12.47
CA VAL A 205 -17.92 20.04 12.63
C VAL A 205 -19.28 20.61 13.04
N ILE A 206 -20.33 20.23 12.34
CA ILE A 206 -21.69 20.76 12.52
C ILE A 206 -22.66 19.62 12.79
N ASP A 207 -23.37 19.70 13.89
CA ASP A 207 -24.57 18.90 14.14
C ASP A 207 -25.80 19.72 13.76
N LYS A 208 -26.42 19.38 12.62
CA LYS A 208 -27.58 20.09 12.10
C LYS A 208 -28.84 19.95 12.98
N ARG A 209 -28.97 18.83 13.71
CA ARG A 209 -30.15 18.57 14.52
C ARG A 209 -30.15 19.40 15.80
N GLN A 210 -28.97 19.55 16.40
CA GLN A 210 -28.80 20.35 17.60
C GLN A 210 -28.47 21.82 17.30
N ASN A 211 -28.23 22.16 16.02
CA ASN A 211 -27.80 23.48 15.58
C ASN A 211 -26.54 23.98 16.31
N VAL A 212 -25.58 23.07 16.57
CA VAL A 212 -24.31 23.38 17.22
C VAL A 212 -23.15 23.12 16.25
N SER A 213 -22.06 23.87 16.46
CA SER A 213 -20.84 23.63 15.68
C SER A 213 -19.61 23.73 16.59
N TYR A 214 -18.59 22.95 16.24
CA TYR A 214 -17.29 22.96 16.88
C TYR A 214 -16.19 23.11 15.83
N SER A 215 -15.21 24.02 16.07
CA SER A 215 -14.10 24.24 15.15
C SER A 215 -12.79 23.82 15.79
N VAL A 216 -12.10 22.90 15.15
CA VAL A 216 -10.70 22.52 15.48
C VAL A 216 -9.78 23.26 14.52
N LYS A 217 -8.77 23.93 15.07
CA LYS A 217 -7.79 24.70 14.30
C LYS A 217 -6.44 24.01 14.30
N ASN A 218 -5.67 24.20 13.23
CA ASN A 218 -4.28 23.80 13.08
C ASN A 218 -3.39 25.05 13.16
N PRO A 219 -2.88 25.43 14.35
CA PRO A 219 -2.13 26.67 14.53
C PRO A 219 -0.83 26.70 13.74
N GLU A 220 -0.17 25.55 13.54
CA GLU A 220 1.07 25.45 12.76
C GLU A 220 0.83 25.85 11.30
N MET A 221 -0.21 25.30 10.69
CA MET A 221 -0.52 25.59 9.29
C MET A 221 -1.07 27.01 9.12
N ILE A 222 -1.78 27.54 10.12
CA ILE A 222 -2.18 28.95 10.14
C ILE A 222 -0.95 29.86 10.18
N ALA A 223 0.05 29.55 11.02
CA ALA A 223 1.30 30.31 11.11
C ALA A 223 2.12 30.29 9.80
N LYS A 224 2.02 29.19 9.04
CA LYS A 224 2.60 29.08 7.68
C LYS A 224 1.80 29.84 6.61
N GLY A 225 0.71 30.53 6.97
CA GLY A 225 -0.14 31.31 6.06
C GLY A 225 -1.17 30.48 5.30
N GLY A 226 -1.40 29.23 5.70
CA GLY A 226 -2.40 28.35 5.08
C GLY A 226 -3.83 28.89 5.26
N GLN A 227 -4.69 28.59 4.28
CA GLN A 227 -6.11 28.95 4.30
C GLN A 227 -6.92 27.78 3.68
N CYS A 228 -7.16 26.75 4.47
CA CYS A 228 -7.94 25.59 4.03
C CYS A 228 -8.91 25.16 5.12
N ARG A 229 -10.23 25.29 4.86
CA ARG A 229 -11.29 24.90 5.79
C ARG A 229 -12.10 23.74 5.23
N ARG A 230 -12.43 22.78 6.08
CA ARG A 230 -13.39 21.72 5.79
C ARG A 230 -14.59 21.82 6.72
N VAL A 231 -15.79 21.68 6.17
CA VAL A 231 -17.03 21.58 6.94
C VAL A 231 -17.51 20.14 6.91
N ILE A 232 -17.79 19.59 8.08
CA ILE A 232 -18.17 18.18 8.28
C ILE A 232 -19.53 18.17 9.00
N TYR A 233 -20.45 17.40 8.47
CA TYR A 233 -21.76 17.20 9.09
C TYR A 233 -21.80 15.88 9.82
N THR A 234 -22.22 15.90 11.08
CA THR A 234 -22.46 14.69 11.86
C THR A 234 -23.89 14.19 11.71
N PRO A 235 -24.15 12.89 12.00
CA PRO A 235 -25.50 12.31 11.88
C PRO A 235 -26.56 12.92 12.82
N GLY A 236 -26.15 13.72 13.78
CA GLY A 236 -26.97 14.36 14.79
C GLY A 236 -26.90 13.70 16.16
N ARG A 237 -27.17 14.48 17.21
CA ARG A 237 -27.00 14.13 18.65
C ARG A 237 -25.56 13.79 19.00
N SER A 238 -24.61 14.43 18.36
CA SER A 238 -23.19 14.27 18.68
C SER A 238 -22.82 15.03 19.95
N THR A 239 -22.02 14.40 20.80
CA THR A 239 -21.42 15.09 21.96
C THR A 239 -20.32 16.05 21.51
N TRP A 240 -20.00 17.04 22.35
CA TRP A 240 -18.88 17.95 22.11
C TRP A 240 -17.56 17.20 21.88
N ASP A 241 -17.29 16.16 22.66
CA ASP A 241 -16.10 15.35 22.49
C ASP A 241 -16.10 14.60 21.15
N ALA A 242 -17.21 14.03 20.73
CA ALA A 242 -17.32 13.38 19.44
C ALA A 242 -17.08 14.35 18.27
N MET A 243 -17.56 15.58 18.37
CA MET A 243 -17.34 16.63 17.38
C MET A 243 -15.88 17.08 17.36
N ARG A 244 -15.27 17.24 18.56
CA ARG A 244 -13.84 17.55 18.72
C ARG A 244 -12.98 16.47 18.09
N TYR A 245 -13.15 15.21 18.46
CA TYR A 245 -12.39 14.08 17.90
C TYR A 245 -12.54 13.96 16.38
N THR A 246 -13.76 14.21 15.86
CA THR A 246 -13.99 14.24 14.43
C THR A 246 -13.14 15.32 13.75
N GLY A 247 -13.11 16.53 14.31
CA GLY A 247 -12.33 17.64 13.79
C GLY A 247 -10.83 17.39 13.86
N GLU A 248 -10.33 16.92 15.01
CA GLU A 248 -8.94 16.53 15.23
C GLU A 248 -8.50 15.44 14.26
N TYR A 249 -9.32 14.41 14.08
CA TYR A 249 -9.07 13.35 13.10
C TYR A 249 -8.92 13.88 11.68
N GLN A 250 -9.79 14.80 11.25
CA GLN A 250 -9.71 15.37 9.91
C GLN A 250 -8.46 16.23 9.71
N ILE A 251 -8.06 17.00 10.71
CA ILE A 251 -6.80 17.75 10.70
C ILE A 251 -5.62 16.77 10.59
N GLN A 252 -5.57 15.73 11.42
CA GLN A 252 -4.52 14.74 11.40
C GLN A 252 -4.45 13.97 10.07
N GLN A 253 -5.60 13.60 9.49
CA GLN A 253 -5.63 12.95 8.19
C GLN A 253 -5.08 13.87 7.09
N SER A 254 -5.36 15.17 7.14
CA SER A 254 -4.86 16.12 6.15
C SER A 254 -3.33 16.33 6.25
N LYS A 255 -2.73 16.15 7.43
CA LYS A 255 -1.28 16.23 7.65
C LYS A 255 -0.50 15.03 7.12
N LYS A 256 -1.14 13.88 6.91
CA LYS A 256 -0.45 12.63 6.51
C LYS A 256 0.35 12.74 5.22
N GLU A 257 -0.04 13.64 4.33
CA GLU A 257 0.62 13.87 3.05
C GLU A 257 1.48 15.15 3.06
N GLU A 258 1.51 15.89 4.19
CA GLU A 258 2.24 17.16 4.32
C GLU A 258 3.75 16.96 4.11
N GLN A 259 4.31 15.92 4.69
CA GLN A 259 5.74 15.62 4.56
C GLN A 259 5.99 14.22 4.02
N ALA A 260 6.81 14.12 3.00
CA ALA A 260 7.33 12.87 2.48
C ALA A 260 8.86 12.97 2.29
N VAL A 261 9.57 12.02 2.86
CA VAL A 261 11.02 11.87 2.68
C VAL A 261 11.25 10.70 1.76
N THR A 262 11.90 10.94 0.61
CA THR A 262 12.27 9.89 -0.34
C THR A 262 13.77 9.68 -0.29
N VAL A 263 14.22 8.45 -0.02
CA VAL A 263 15.63 8.09 0.05
C VAL A 263 15.93 7.04 -1.00
N THR A 264 16.95 7.25 -1.83
CA THR A 264 17.44 6.31 -2.82
C THR A 264 18.75 5.69 -2.34
N LEU A 265 18.81 4.35 -2.34
CA LEU A 265 19.93 3.56 -1.86
C LEU A 265 20.33 2.53 -2.94
N PRO A 266 21.60 2.11 -3.02
CA PRO A 266 22.02 1.01 -3.88
C PRO A 266 21.50 -0.34 -3.33
N GLY A 267 21.30 -1.30 -4.22
CA GLY A 267 20.81 -2.64 -3.87
C GLY A 267 19.32 -2.82 -4.11
N SER A 268 18.76 -3.89 -3.56
CA SER A 268 17.36 -4.27 -3.74
C SER A 268 16.75 -4.86 -2.47
N PHE A 269 15.45 -4.65 -2.28
CA PHE A 269 14.64 -5.26 -1.22
C PHE A 269 15.18 -5.10 0.21
N GLY A 270 15.88 -3.99 0.48
CA GLY A 270 16.44 -3.69 1.80
C GLY A 270 15.40 -3.36 2.87
N ALA A 271 14.20 -2.90 2.46
CA ALA A 271 13.08 -2.59 3.35
C ALA A 271 11.75 -3.02 2.72
N PHE A 272 10.72 -3.04 3.55
CA PHE A 272 9.32 -3.28 3.15
C PHE A 272 8.40 -2.28 3.86
N PRO A 273 7.22 -1.92 3.29
CA PRO A 273 6.27 -1.06 3.97
C PRO A 273 5.94 -1.56 5.38
N GLY A 274 6.00 -0.63 6.34
CA GLY A 274 5.85 -0.93 7.77
C GLY A 274 7.16 -1.02 8.55
N ASP A 275 8.32 -1.23 7.92
CA ASP A 275 9.62 -1.26 8.59
C ASP A 275 9.95 0.11 9.22
N ARG A 276 10.63 0.10 10.36
CA ARG A 276 11.07 1.31 11.06
C ARG A 276 12.48 1.73 10.65
N VAL A 277 12.64 3.02 10.41
CA VAL A 277 13.90 3.63 9.99
C VAL A 277 14.22 4.79 10.93
N THR A 278 15.36 4.72 11.61
CA THR A 278 15.91 5.87 12.34
C THR A 278 16.82 6.64 11.39
N VAL A 279 16.47 7.87 11.10
CA VAL A 279 17.22 8.75 10.19
C VAL A 279 18.07 9.72 11.01
N ARG A 280 19.35 9.89 10.64
CA ARG A 280 20.33 10.80 11.23
C ARG A 280 21.15 11.47 10.12
N LEU A 281 20.47 12.24 9.26
CA LEU A 281 21.09 12.96 8.14
C LEU A 281 21.16 14.46 8.49
N GLU A 282 22.07 14.79 9.40
CA GLU A 282 22.22 16.14 9.98
C GLU A 282 22.42 17.24 8.93
N LYS A 283 23.16 16.97 7.85
CA LYS A 283 23.38 17.92 6.74
C LYS A 283 22.08 18.38 6.07
N LEU A 284 21.02 17.56 6.17
CA LEU A 284 19.70 17.88 5.63
C LEU A 284 18.72 18.35 6.72
N GLY A 285 19.18 18.48 7.97
CA GLY A 285 18.33 18.75 9.12
C GLY A 285 17.32 17.62 9.39
N LEU A 286 17.57 16.42 8.88
CA LEU A 286 16.64 15.29 8.94
C LEU A 286 17.10 14.31 10.01
N THR A 287 16.45 14.35 11.17
CA THR A 287 16.68 13.44 12.28
C THR A 287 15.33 13.00 12.88
N GLY A 288 15.16 11.72 13.14
CA GLY A 288 13.91 11.22 13.71
C GLY A 288 13.66 9.75 13.43
N ASN A 289 12.50 9.28 13.88
CA ASN A 289 12.02 7.94 13.62
C ASN A 289 10.95 7.98 12.54
N TYR A 290 11.17 7.22 11.51
CA TYR A 290 10.31 7.13 10.34
C TYR A 290 9.82 5.70 10.14
N ARG A 291 8.74 5.58 9.40
CA ARG A 291 8.22 4.31 8.91
C ARG A 291 8.26 4.31 7.38
N VAL A 292 8.67 3.18 6.81
CA VAL A 292 8.60 2.98 5.36
C VAL A 292 7.13 2.90 4.96
N ALA A 293 6.67 3.86 4.19
CA ALA A 293 5.32 3.90 3.65
C ALA A 293 5.21 3.13 2.33
N GLU A 294 6.21 3.33 1.45
CA GLU A 294 6.29 2.69 0.15
C GLU A 294 7.73 2.31 -0.17
N THR A 295 7.92 1.28 -0.98
CA THR A 295 9.21 0.92 -1.55
C THR A 295 9.09 0.73 -3.06
N GLU A 296 10.08 1.23 -3.79
CA GLU A 296 10.28 0.92 -5.19
C GLU A 296 11.68 0.31 -5.34
N ASN A 297 11.75 -0.88 -5.92
CA ASN A 297 13.01 -1.57 -6.19
C ASN A 297 13.12 -1.73 -7.69
N ARG A 298 14.19 -1.24 -8.28
CA ARG A 298 14.39 -1.30 -9.72
C ARG A 298 15.83 -1.67 -10.09
N PHE A 299 15.95 -2.25 -11.26
CA PHE A 299 17.23 -2.60 -11.87
C PHE A 299 17.20 -2.29 -13.36
N SER A 300 18.28 -1.73 -13.83
CA SER A 300 18.58 -1.65 -15.27
C SER A 300 20.09 -1.82 -15.47
N ALA A 301 20.49 -2.26 -16.67
CA ALA A 301 21.92 -2.41 -16.99
C ALA A 301 22.69 -1.06 -16.89
N ARG A 302 22.01 0.07 -17.01
CA ARG A 302 22.60 1.40 -16.93
C ARG A 302 22.80 1.89 -15.49
N GLU A 303 21.83 1.67 -14.62
CA GLU A 303 21.80 2.24 -13.25
C GLU A 303 22.21 1.22 -12.17
N GLY A 304 22.24 -0.08 -12.53
CA GLY A 304 22.36 -1.13 -11.53
C GLY A 304 21.06 -1.32 -10.73
N ALA A 305 21.17 -1.96 -9.58
CA ALA A 305 20.05 -2.14 -8.65
C ALA A 305 19.96 -0.96 -7.69
N VAL A 306 18.79 -0.36 -7.59
CA VAL A 306 18.49 0.73 -6.65
C VAL A 306 17.16 0.49 -5.97
N MET A 307 17.08 0.90 -4.71
CA MET A 307 15.87 0.90 -3.91
C MET A 307 15.53 2.30 -3.47
N ILE A 308 14.25 2.65 -3.60
CA ILE A 308 13.71 3.96 -3.25
C ILE A 308 12.70 3.73 -2.14
N TRP A 309 12.89 4.39 -1.01
CA TRP A 309 11.99 4.33 0.13
C TRP A 309 11.29 5.65 0.33
N THR A 310 9.97 5.61 0.42
CA THR A 310 9.17 6.74 0.89
C THR A 310 8.95 6.56 2.38
N LEU A 311 9.47 7.50 3.16
CA LEU A 311 9.42 7.51 4.61
C LEU A 311 8.40 8.53 5.08
N LYS A 312 7.60 8.14 6.09
CA LYS A 312 6.69 9.03 6.83
C LYS A 312 7.10 9.04 8.29
N GLU A 313 7.02 10.20 8.93
CA GLU A 313 7.36 10.34 10.33
C GLU A 313 6.43 9.47 11.19
N CYS A 314 7.00 8.81 12.20
CA CYS A 314 6.21 8.12 13.21
C CYS A 314 5.70 9.18 14.18
N GLY A 315 4.38 9.43 14.14
CA GLY A 315 3.70 10.26 15.13
C GLY A 315 3.71 9.63 16.53
#